data_4f633eba083be37c061c2d29b765d6f5
#
_entry.id   4f633eba083be37c061c2d29b765d6f5
#
_cell.length_a   1.000
_cell.length_b   1.000
_cell.length_c   1.000
_cell.angle_alpha   90.00
_cell.angle_beta   90.00
_cell.angle_gamma   90.00
#
_symmetry.space_group_name_H-M   'P 1'
#
loop_
_entity.id
_entity.type
_entity.pdbx_description
1 polymer ?
#
loop_
_entity_poly.entity_id
_entity_poly.type
_entity_poly.pdbx_seq_one_letter_code
_entity_poly.pdbx_strand_id
1 'polypeptide(L)'
;KNHKKIAYINIFENYNFAYQRQQGYLKSLKKNKINYNKNYYISVKTEEPHQSAVVIKKMLINNPEITALICSTEFSGVGAIKACTELGRKIGKDISIVTFDGPVVESLTSPPLTAITHPRKELGLKAIEMLLDMDKKNYKPQSYLAKPEIIERGSVHIV
;
A
#
# COMPACT_ATOMS: atom_id res chain seq x y z
N LYS A 1 -3.63 2.14 15.64
CA LYS A 1 -4.69 1.10 15.61
C LYS A 1 -4.29 -0.21 16.34
N ASN A 2 -3.10 -0.25 16.96
CA ASN A 2 -2.56 -1.32 17.84
C ASN A 2 -2.25 -2.68 17.20
N HIS A 3 -2.36 -2.84 15.89
CA HIS A 3 -1.97 -4.09 15.21
C HIS A 3 -0.50 -4.47 15.47
N LYS A 4 -0.27 -5.76 15.78
CA LYS A 4 1.07 -6.34 15.97
C LYS A 4 1.40 -7.43 14.93
N LYS A 5 0.39 -8.02 14.31
CA LYS A 5 0.49 -9.04 13.28
C LYS A 5 0.15 -8.44 11.92
N ILE A 6 1.13 -7.74 11.35
CA ILE A 6 0.99 -6.93 10.15
C ILE A 6 1.77 -7.58 9.01
N ALA A 7 1.08 -7.97 7.94
CA ALA A 7 1.73 -8.47 6.74
C ALA A 7 1.93 -7.38 5.68
N TYR A 8 2.94 -7.58 4.84
CA TYR A 8 3.27 -6.68 3.74
C TYR A 8 3.24 -7.44 2.41
N ILE A 9 2.45 -6.91 1.48
CA ILE A 9 2.29 -7.44 0.14
C ILE A 9 3.03 -6.52 -0.81
N ASN A 10 4.20 -6.96 -1.28
CA ASN A 10 4.97 -6.23 -2.27
C ASN A 10 4.62 -6.65 -3.69
N ILE A 11 4.82 -5.76 -4.64
CA ILE A 11 4.74 -6.05 -6.07
C ILE A 11 6.03 -5.55 -6.72
N PHE A 12 6.60 -6.36 -7.63
CA PHE A 12 7.80 -5.97 -8.39
C PHE A 12 8.94 -5.44 -7.51
N GLU A 13 9.41 -6.25 -6.56
CA GLU A 13 10.43 -5.86 -5.56
C GLU A 13 11.71 -5.25 -6.14
N ASN A 14 12.01 -5.50 -7.42
CA ASN A 14 13.16 -4.94 -8.12
C ASN A 14 12.99 -3.46 -8.51
N TYR A 15 11.79 -2.90 -8.39
CA TYR A 15 11.54 -1.49 -8.66
C TYR A 15 11.84 -0.62 -7.44
N ASN A 16 12.41 0.56 -7.68
CA ASN A 16 12.79 1.47 -6.62
C ASN A 16 11.64 1.84 -5.67
N PHE A 17 10.44 2.09 -6.20
CA PHE A 17 9.28 2.40 -5.36
C PHE A 17 8.91 1.25 -4.43
N ALA A 18 8.97 0.02 -4.92
CA ALA A 18 8.65 -1.18 -4.13
C ALA A 18 9.66 -1.38 -3.00
N TYR A 19 10.95 -1.19 -3.31
CA TYR A 19 12.02 -1.20 -2.31
C TYR A 19 11.84 -0.11 -1.25
N GLN A 20 11.58 1.14 -1.66
CA GLN A 20 11.41 2.26 -0.73
C GLN A 20 10.20 2.07 0.20
N ARG A 21 9.07 1.58 -0.34
CA ARG A 21 7.87 1.28 0.45
C ARG A 21 8.13 0.15 1.46
N GLN A 22 8.85 -0.90 1.04
CA GLN A 22 9.27 -1.99 1.93
C GLN A 22 10.18 -1.47 3.06
N GLN A 23 11.17 -0.62 2.75
CA GLN A 23 12.02 -0.02 3.77
C GLN A 23 11.21 0.82 4.78
N GLY A 24 10.20 1.53 4.32
CA GLY A 24 9.25 2.25 5.18
C GLY A 24 8.52 1.32 6.14
N TYR A 25 8.01 0.19 5.64
CA TYR A 25 7.37 -0.86 6.46
C TYR A 25 8.33 -1.39 7.53
N LEU A 26 9.54 -1.83 7.15
CA LEU A 26 10.53 -2.38 8.08
C LEU A 26 10.95 -1.36 9.16
N LYS A 27 11.21 -0.11 8.76
CA LYS A 27 11.51 0.98 9.70
C LYS A 27 10.36 1.23 10.67
N SER A 28 9.12 1.16 10.19
CA SER A 28 7.92 1.34 11.03
C SER A 28 7.76 0.22 12.05
N LEU A 29 7.95 -1.04 11.65
CA LEU A 29 7.95 -2.17 12.59
C LEU A 29 8.98 -1.97 13.69
N LYS A 30 10.23 -1.65 13.33
CA LYS A 30 11.33 -1.41 14.29
C LYS A 30 11.00 -0.27 15.25
N LYS A 31 10.51 0.87 14.74
CA LYS A 31 10.13 2.04 15.55
C LYS A 31 9.06 1.69 16.58
N ASN A 32 8.11 0.82 16.22
CA ASN A 32 7.00 0.41 17.09
C ASN A 32 7.29 -0.87 17.90
N LYS A 33 8.54 -1.36 17.91
CA LYS A 33 8.96 -2.57 18.62
C LYS A 33 8.16 -3.82 18.23
N ILE A 34 7.80 -3.92 16.94
CA ILE A 34 7.12 -5.08 16.35
C ILE A 34 8.18 -5.92 15.63
N ASN A 35 8.28 -7.20 16.01
CA ASN A 35 9.23 -8.11 15.39
C ASN A 35 8.83 -8.40 13.93
N TYR A 36 9.81 -8.30 13.03
CA TYR A 36 9.63 -8.74 11.65
C TYR A 36 9.46 -10.24 11.59
N ASN A 37 8.46 -10.70 10.83
CA ASN A 37 8.25 -12.12 10.54
C ASN A 37 8.29 -12.31 9.01
N LYS A 38 9.22 -13.14 8.53
CA LYS A 38 9.37 -13.41 7.09
C LYS A 38 8.13 -14.03 6.45
N ASN A 39 7.32 -14.74 7.24
CA ASN A 39 6.08 -15.36 6.76
C ASN A 39 4.96 -14.34 6.51
N TYR A 40 5.13 -13.10 6.99
CA TYR A 40 4.20 -11.98 6.78
C TYR A 40 4.60 -11.09 5.60
N TYR A 41 5.58 -11.53 4.83
CA TYR A 41 6.04 -10.84 3.63
C TYR A 41 5.86 -11.72 2.40
N ILE A 42 5.23 -11.18 1.37
CA ILE A 42 5.19 -11.79 0.04
C ILE A 42 5.50 -10.74 -1.01
N SER A 43 6.15 -11.19 -2.09
CA SER A 43 6.37 -10.40 -3.30
C SER A 43 5.66 -11.08 -4.46
N VAL A 44 4.84 -10.31 -5.17
CA VAL A 44 4.07 -10.77 -6.33
C VAL A 44 4.67 -10.14 -7.58
N LYS A 45 4.85 -10.94 -8.63
CA LYS A 45 5.47 -10.49 -9.89
C LYS A 45 4.46 -9.96 -10.92
N THR A 46 3.26 -9.59 -10.47
CA THR A 46 2.17 -9.17 -11.35
C THR A 46 1.26 -8.17 -10.65
N GLU A 47 0.64 -7.30 -11.42
CA GLU A 47 -0.42 -6.41 -10.95
C GLU A 47 -1.83 -7.03 -11.07
N GLU A 48 -1.95 -8.28 -11.53
CA GLU A 48 -3.26 -8.93 -11.61
C GLU A 48 -3.83 -9.23 -10.22
N PRO A 49 -4.98 -8.65 -9.86
CA PRO A 49 -5.58 -8.84 -8.54
C PRO A 49 -5.88 -10.30 -8.23
N HIS A 50 -6.24 -11.10 -9.24
CA HIS A 50 -6.53 -12.51 -9.04
C HIS A 50 -5.31 -13.30 -8.58
N GLN A 51 -4.15 -13.10 -9.21
CA GLN A 51 -2.91 -13.78 -8.82
C GLN A 51 -2.45 -13.30 -7.43
N SER A 52 -2.56 -12.02 -7.14
CA SER A 52 -2.30 -11.49 -5.80
C SER A 52 -3.21 -12.14 -4.76
N ALA A 53 -4.50 -12.32 -5.07
CA ALA A 53 -5.46 -12.96 -4.17
C ALA A 53 -5.06 -14.39 -3.80
N VAL A 54 -4.59 -15.19 -4.76
CA VAL A 54 -4.17 -16.60 -4.52
C VAL A 54 -3.04 -16.66 -3.50
N VAL A 55 -1.99 -15.84 -3.67
CA VAL A 55 -0.83 -15.88 -2.76
C VAL A 55 -1.15 -15.28 -1.40
N ILE A 56 -1.97 -14.22 -1.35
CA ILE A 56 -2.43 -13.62 -0.10
C ILE A 56 -3.29 -14.61 0.67
N LYS A 57 -4.23 -15.28 0.01
CA LYS A 57 -5.07 -16.32 0.62
C LYS A 57 -4.23 -17.43 1.25
N LYS A 58 -3.24 -17.95 0.53
CA LYS A 58 -2.31 -18.96 1.06
C LYS A 58 -1.54 -18.45 2.29
N MET A 59 -1.07 -17.21 2.26
CA MET A 59 -0.40 -16.59 3.41
C MET A 59 -1.34 -16.51 4.62
N LEU A 60 -2.57 -16.06 4.45
CA LEU A 60 -3.56 -15.91 5.53
C LEU A 60 -4.02 -17.26 6.10
N ILE A 61 -4.09 -18.33 5.29
CA ILE A 61 -4.35 -19.70 5.77
C ILE A 61 -3.21 -20.18 6.66
N ASN A 62 -1.97 -19.95 6.24
CA ASN A 62 -0.78 -20.40 6.98
C ASN A 62 -0.47 -19.53 8.22
N ASN A 63 -1.03 -18.32 8.29
CA ASN A 63 -0.79 -17.37 9.38
C ASN A 63 -2.14 -16.69 9.76
N PRO A 64 -3.07 -17.42 10.37
CA PRO A 64 -4.41 -16.93 10.68
C PRO A 64 -4.44 -15.77 11.68
N GLU A 65 -3.36 -15.58 12.43
CA GLU A 65 -3.17 -14.52 13.41
C GLU A 65 -2.89 -13.13 12.79
N ILE A 66 -2.68 -13.02 11.47
CA ILE A 66 -2.49 -11.74 10.80
C ILE A 66 -3.78 -10.92 10.92
N THR A 67 -3.64 -9.69 11.44
CA THR A 67 -4.75 -8.76 11.66
C THR A 67 -4.72 -7.54 10.74
N ALA A 68 -3.62 -7.33 10.02
CA ALA A 68 -3.51 -6.21 9.08
C ALA A 68 -2.66 -6.57 7.86
N LEU A 69 -3.04 -6.02 6.71
CA LEU A 69 -2.31 -6.10 5.45
C LEU A 69 -1.94 -4.69 4.99
N ILE A 70 -0.68 -4.50 4.62
CA ILE A 70 -0.21 -3.32 3.87
C ILE A 70 0.10 -3.78 2.45
N CYS A 71 -0.66 -3.27 1.49
CA CYS A 71 -0.53 -3.61 0.08
C CYS A 71 0.24 -2.50 -0.64
N SER A 72 1.36 -2.85 -1.31
CA SER A 72 2.24 -1.87 -1.95
C SER A 72 1.64 -1.17 -3.16
N THR A 73 0.54 -1.69 -3.71
CA THR A 73 -0.20 -1.09 -4.83
C THR A 73 -1.70 -1.29 -4.66
N GLU A 74 -2.47 -0.50 -5.40
CA GLU A 74 -3.91 -0.59 -5.51
C GLU A 74 -4.38 -2.00 -5.91
N PHE A 75 -3.75 -2.60 -6.93
CA PHE A 75 -4.13 -3.92 -7.43
C PHE A 75 -3.89 -5.03 -6.41
N SER A 76 -2.80 -4.97 -5.64
CA SER A 76 -2.61 -5.90 -4.52
C SER A 76 -3.62 -5.70 -3.40
N GLY A 77 -4.13 -4.47 -3.22
CA GLY A 77 -5.25 -4.16 -2.32
C GLY A 77 -6.55 -4.85 -2.75
N VAL A 78 -6.89 -4.80 -4.05
CA VAL A 78 -8.05 -5.55 -4.62
C VAL A 78 -7.87 -7.05 -4.44
N GLY A 79 -6.66 -7.58 -4.69
CA GLY A 79 -6.34 -8.98 -4.43
C GLY A 79 -6.52 -9.37 -2.96
N ALA A 80 -6.14 -8.48 -2.03
CA ALA A 80 -6.33 -8.70 -0.59
C ALA A 80 -7.82 -8.75 -0.20
N ILE A 81 -8.64 -7.85 -0.78
CA ILE A 81 -10.10 -7.90 -0.58
C ILE A 81 -10.65 -9.26 -1.02
N LYS A 82 -10.32 -9.70 -2.24
CA LYS A 82 -10.78 -10.98 -2.76
C LYS A 82 -10.35 -12.15 -1.86
N ALA A 83 -9.08 -12.19 -1.45
CA ALA A 83 -8.56 -13.23 -0.56
C ALA A 83 -9.30 -13.26 0.79
N CYS A 84 -9.52 -12.09 1.42
CA CYS A 84 -10.23 -11.98 2.68
C CYS A 84 -11.71 -12.42 2.55
N THR A 85 -12.39 -11.99 1.48
CA THR A 85 -13.78 -12.35 1.20
C THR A 85 -13.92 -13.87 1.03
N GLU A 86 -13.03 -14.51 0.27
CA GLU A 86 -13.04 -15.97 0.07
C GLU A 86 -12.73 -16.77 1.36
N LEU A 87 -12.07 -16.16 2.34
CA LEU A 87 -11.81 -16.72 3.67
C LEU A 87 -12.89 -16.35 4.70
N GLY A 88 -13.92 -15.62 4.30
CA GLY A 88 -14.99 -15.17 5.21
C GLY A 88 -14.54 -14.11 6.22
N ARG A 89 -13.34 -13.49 6.03
CA ARG A 89 -12.81 -12.45 6.93
C ARG A 89 -13.45 -11.09 6.62
N LYS A 90 -14.01 -10.45 7.62
CA LYS A 90 -14.69 -9.15 7.50
C LYS A 90 -13.65 -8.02 7.54
N ILE A 91 -13.46 -7.36 6.39
CA ILE A 91 -12.53 -6.21 6.26
C ILE A 91 -13.04 -5.05 7.12
N GLY A 92 -12.13 -4.40 7.84
CA GLY A 92 -12.47 -3.34 8.80
C GLY A 92 -13.05 -3.84 10.12
N LYS A 93 -13.09 -5.18 10.34
CA LYS A 93 -13.50 -5.81 11.61
C LYS A 93 -12.51 -6.89 12.06
N ASP A 94 -12.29 -7.91 11.22
CA ASP A 94 -11.41 -9.05 11.54
C ASP A 94 -9.99 -8.80 10.99
N ILE A 95 -9.89 -8.01 9.92
CA ILE A 95 -8.63 -7.68 9.27
C ILE A 95 -8.67 -6.25 8.71
N SER A 96 -7.59 -5.51 8.92
CA SER A 96 -7.38 -4.18 8.33
C SER A 96 -6.61 -4.30 7.02
N ILE A 97 -6.97 -3.48 6.02
CA ILE A 97 -6.25 -3.38 4.75
C ILE A 97 -5.92 -1.91 4.48
N VAL A 98 -4.64 -1.64 4.20
CA VAL A 98 -4.15 -0.34 3.74
C VAL A 98 -3.44 -0.55 2.41
N THR A 99 -3.67 0.34 1.45
CA THR A 99 -3.01 0.29 0.14
C THR A 99 -2.28 1.60 -0.18
N PHE A 100 -1.41 1.55 -1.18
CA PHE A 100 -0.84 2.74 -1.80
C PHE A 100 -1.64 3.08 -3.06
N ASP A 101 -1.90 4.36 -3.25
CA ASP A 101 -2.73 4.91 -4.33
C ASP A 101 -4.15 4.33 -4.31
N GLY A 102 -5.03 4.79 -5.16
CA GLY A 102 -6.30 4.12 -5.24
C GLY A 102 -7.54 4.93 -5.52
N PRO A 103 -7.58 5.82 -6.54
CA PRO A 103 -8.84 6.47 -6.91
C PRO A 103 -9.85 5.49 -7.52
N VAL A 104 -9.38 4.42 -8.15
CA VAL A 104 -10.26 3.39 -8.74
C VAL A 104 -10.84 2.49 -7.66
N VAL A 105 -10.01 2.04 -6.70
CA VAL A 105 -10.44 1.17 -5.60
C VAL A 105 -11.34 1.90 -4.60
N GLU A 106 -11.21 3.21 -4.52
CA GLU A 106 -12.02 4.05 -3.64
C GLU A 106 -13.52 3.91 -3.89
N SER A 107 -13.91 3.85 -5.16
CA SER A 107 -15.32 3.79 -5.57
C SER A 107 -15.85 2.38 -5.81
N LEU A 108 -14.96 1.37 -5.97
CA LEU A 108 -15.33 0.03 -6.40
C LEU A 108 -15.27 -1.03 -5.31
N THR A 109 -14.82 -0.68 -4.10
CA THR A 109 -14.66 -1.66 -3.02
C THR A 109 -15.60 -1.41 -1.84
N SER A 110 -16.04 -2.50 -1.20
CA SER A 110 -16.86 -2.45 0.01
C SER A 110 -16.24 -3.36 1.09
N PRO A 111 -15.75 -2.76 2.20
CA PRO A 111 -15.66 -1.32 2.48
C PRO A 111 -14.61 -0.61 1.59
N PRO A 112 -14.70 0.73 1.44
CA PRO A 112 -13.67 1.50 0.74
C PRO A 112 -12.31 1.40 1.43
N LEU A 113 -11.23 1.21 0.67
CA LEU A 113 -9.90 1.02 1.24
C LEU A 113 -9.29 2.32 1.75
N THR A 114 -8.73 2.26 2.95
CA THR A 114 -7.78 3.25 3.47
C THR A 114 -6.54 3.24 2.60
N ALA A 115 -6.11 4.40 2.13
CA ALA A 115 -5.01 4.50 1.16
C ALA A 115 -3.99 5.58 1.53
N ILE A 116 -2.73 5.32 1.18
CA ILE A 116 -1.66 6.31 1.14
C ILE A 116 -1.63 6.88 -0.28
N THR A 117 -2.00 8.15 -0.43
CA THR A 117 -2.16 8.80 -1.74
C THR A 117 -1.06 9.80 -2.01
N HIS A 118 -0.78 10.04 -3.29
CA HIS A 118 0.10 11.10 -3.76
C HIS A 118 -0.73 12.27 -4.28
N PRO A 119 -0.35 13.53 -4.04
CA PRO A 119 -1.07 14.70 -4.53
C PRO A 119 -0.83 14.87 -6.05
N ARG A 120 -1.46 14.02 -6.86
CA ARG A 120 -1.23 13.90 -8.32
C ARG A 120 -1.43 15.21 -9.08
N LYS A 121 -2.49 15.98 -8.71
CA LYS A 121 -2.75 17.28 -9.34
C LYS A 121 -1.62 18.27 -9.08
N GLU A 122 -1.16 18.35 -7.83
CA GLU A 122 -0.03 19.20 -7.44
C GLU A 122 1.25 18.79 -8.14
N LEU A 123 1.54 17.49 -8.20
CA LEU A 123 2.70 16.95 -8.91
C LEU A 123 2.66 17.30 -10.40
N GLY A 124 1.49 17.16 -11.05
CA GLY A 124 1.31 17.53 -12.46
C GLY A 124 1.52 19.01 -12.71
N LEU A 125 0.95 19.88 -11.89
CA LEU A 125 1.15 21.34 -11.99
C LEU A 125 2.63 21.69 -11.79
N LYS A 126 3.26 21.11 -10.76
CA LYS A 126 4.66 21.40 -10.46
C LYS A 126 5.60 20.91 -11.57
N ALA A 127 5.32 19.77 -12.18
CA ALA A 127 6.08 19.27 -13.32
C ALA A 127 6.06 20.25 -14.51
N ILE A 128 4.87 20.80 -14.83
CA ILE A 128 4.74 21.80 -15.91
C ILE A 128 5.46 23.10 -15.54
N GLU A 129 5.32 23.60 -14.33
CA GLU A 129 6.06 24.78 -13.86
C GLU A 129 7.57 24.60 -14.03
N MET A 130 8.09 23.47 -13.56
CA MET A 130 9.51 23.15 -13.66
C MET A 130 9.98 23.05 -15.12
N LEU A 131 9.16 22.47 -16.01
CA LEU A 131 9.45 22.36 -17.43
C LEU A 131 9.55 23.75 -18.09
N LEU A 132 8.61 24.64 -17.82
CA LEU A 132 8.60 26.02 -18.34
C LEU A 132 9.78 26.85 -17.79
N ASP A 133 10.24 26.53 -16.59
CA ASP A 133 11.40 27.18 -16.00
C ASP A 133 12.73 26.77 -16.65
N MET A 134 12.79 25.61 -17.30
CA MET A 134 14.00 25.11 -17.96
C MET A 134 14.49 26.02 -19.09
N ASP A 135 13.58 26.76 -19.74
CA ASP A 135 13.92 27.73 -20.82
C ASP A 135 14.47 29.06 -20.28
N LYS A 136 14.41 29.26 -18.96
CA LYS A 136 14.92 30.51 -18.37
C LYS A 136 16.44 30.54 -18.35
N LYS A 137 17.00 31.71 -18.70
CA LYS A 137 18.45 31.96 -18.59
C LYS A 137 18.89 31.75 -17.13
N ASN A 138 19.89 30.89 -16.91
CA ASN A 138 20.41 30.50 -15.60
C ASN A 138 19.53 29.50 -14.83
N TYR A 139 18.69 28.69 -15.48
CA TYR A 139 17.97 27.60 -14.83
C TYR A 139 18.93 26.65 -14.10
N LYS A 140 18.57 26.29 -12.88
CA LYS A 140 19.27 25.24 -12.12
C LYS A 140 18.31 24.07 -11.92
N PRO A 141 18.73 22.82 -12.18
CA PRO A 141 17.92 21.64 -11.93
C PRO A 141 17.40 21.62 -10.49
N GLN A 142 16.11 21.35 -10.33
CA GLN A 142 15.44 21.29 -9.05
C GLN A 142 14.80 19.91 -8.87
N SER A 143 14.60 19.50 -7.64
CA SER A 143 13.77 18.34 -7.30
C SER A 143 12.61 18.79 -6.43
N TYR A 144 11.45 18.16 -6.64
CA TYR A 144 10.26 18.41 -5.85
C TYR A 144 9.78 17.11 -5.23
N LEU A 145 9.61 17.11 -3.90
CA LEU A 145 9.08 15.98 -3.14
C LEU A 145 7.72 16.35 -2.56
N ALA A 146 6.67 15.82 -3.16
CA ALA A 146 5.32 15.98 -2.63
C ALA A 146 5.12 15.10 -1.40
N LYS A 147 4.41 15.62 -0.39
CA LYS A 147 4.09 14.89 0.81
C LYS A 147 2.90 13.94 0.57
N PRO A 148 3.05 12.63 0.81
CA PRO A 148 1.91 11.72 0.72
C PRO A 148 0.93 11.97 1.87
N GLU A 149 -0.34 11.64 1.64
CA GLU A 149 -1.41 11.72 2.63
C GLU A 149 -2.02 10.34 2.88
N ILE A 150 -2.54 10.13 4.10
CA ILE A 150 -3.33 8.94 4.43
C ILE A 150 -4.79 9.35 4.45
N ILE A 151 -5.58 8.73 3.57
CA ILE A 151 -7.03 8.89 3.56
C ILE A 151 -7.63 7.69 4.26
N GLU A 152 -8.07 7.89 5.50
CA GLU A 152 -8.74 6.84 6.28
C GLU A 152 -10.15 6.61 5.75
N ARG A 153 -10.51 5.31 5.59
CA ARG A 153 -11.84 4.86 5.15
C ARG A 153 -12.30 3.66 5.98
N GLY A 154 -13.21 2.85 5.46
CA GLY A 154 -13.85 1.76 6.18
C GLY A 154 -13.03 0.47 6.35
N SER A 155 -11.83 0.37 5.75
CA SER A 155 -11.06 -0.88 5.73
C SER A 155 -10.10 -1.09 6.92
N VAL A 156 -10.09 -0.19 7.88
CA VAL A 156 -9.17 -0.24 9.03
C VAL A 156 -9.95 -0.17 10.33
N HIS A 157 -9.60 -1.05 11.29
CA HIS A 157 -10.16 -1.09 12.64
C HIS A 157 -9.07 -0.98 13.71
N ILE A 158 -9.47 -0.88 14.95
CA ILE A 158 -8.60 -0.91 16.14
C ILE A 158 -8.65 -2.31 16.72
N VAL A 159 -7.47 -2.89 17.06
CA VAL A 159 -7.31 -4.16 17.75
C VAL A 159 -6.96 -3.90 19.21
#